data_fac3988aa0d2f9acdb303ac45e01cef2
#
_entry.id   fac3988aa0d2f9acdb303ac45e01cef2
#
_cell.length_a   1.000
_cell.length_b   1.000
_cell.length_c   1.000
_cell.angle_alpha   90.00
_cell.angle_beta   90.00
_cell.angle_gamma   90.00
#
_symmetry.space_group_name_H-M   'P 1'
#
loop_
_entity.id
_entity.type
_entity.pdbx_description
1 polymer ?
#
loop_
_entity_poly.entity_id
_entity_poly.type
_entity_poly.pdbx_seq_one_letter_code
_entity_poly.pdbx_strand_id
1 'polypeptide(L)'
;MEFSAIFAMVPAENETKVIAAARAEGATGVSILNTRGEGVEDKKSFFGLTLDSPYDCLIFLVNRLRAPKILKAIEEAGEMKKNGKGLCFSVAVDQVNGLNKQLKVLMEEVQEDYF
;
A
#
# COMPACT_ATOMS: atom_id res chain seq x y z
N MET A 1 14.49 14.32 -1.00
CA MET A 1 13.96 12.97 -0.78
C MET A 1 12.94 12.62 -1.86
N GLU A 2 13.01 11.41 -2.37
CA GLU A 2 12.06 10.94 -3.36
C GLU A 2 11.02 10.03 -2.72
N PHE A 3 9.81 10.10 -3.25
CA PHE A 3 8.67 9.37 -2.71
C PHE A 3 8.11 8.38 -3.73
N SER A 4 7.49 7.35 -3.20
CA SER A 4 6.65 6.44 -3.97
C SER A 4 5.29 6.34 -3.32
N ALA A 5 4.28 6.14 -4.13
CA ALA A 5 2.94 5.80 -3.66
C ALA A 5 2.76 4.31 -3.82
N ILE A 6 2.35 3.64 -2.76
CA ILE A 6 2.06 2.22 -2.81
C ILE A 6 0.56 2.04 -2.75
N PHE A 7 0.06 1.27 -3.71
CA PHE A 7 -1.36 0.92 -3.80
C PHE A 7 -1.49 -0.56 -3.51
N ALA A 8 -2.38 -0.92 -2.60
CA ALA A 8 -2.64 -2.31 -2.27
C ALA A 8 -4.13 -2.57 -2.31
N MET A 9 -4.56 -3.44 -3.21
CA MET A 9 -5.95 -3.88 -3.32
C MET A 9 -6.07 -5.14 -2.48
N VAL A 10 -6.80 -5.05 -1.36
CA VAL A 10 -6.88 -6.17 -0.42
C VAL A 10 -8.32 -6.44 -0.02
N PRO A 11 -8.68 -7.72 0.16
CA PRO A 11 -9.95 -8.04 0.78
C PRO A 11 -10.04 -7.37 2.15
N ALA A 12 -11.21 -6.87 2.50
CA ALA A 12 -11.40 -6.13 3.76
C ALA A 12 -10.90 -6.92 4.97
N GLU A 13 -11.05 -8.22 4.96
CA GLU A 13 -10.62 -9.11 6.05
C GLU A 13 -9.10 -9.12 6.25
N ASN A 14 -8.33 -8.72 5.24
CA ASN A 14 -6.87 -8.73 5.30
C ASN A 14 -6.24 -7.36 5.59
N GLU A 15 -7.05 -6.30 5.67
CA GLU A 15 -6.52 -4.94 5.82
C GLU A 15 -5.64 -4.77 7.04
N THR A 16 -6.11 -5.23 8.19
CA THR A 16 -5.38 -5.01 9.45
C THR A 16 -3.97 -5.60 9.39
N LYS A 17 -3.85 -6.82 8.90
CA LYS A 17 -2.52 -7.45 8.85
C LYS A 17 -1.62 -6.85 7.78
N VAL A 18 -2.19 -6.41 6.67
CA VAL A 18 -1.41 -5.75 5.61
C VAL A 18 -0.90 -4.40 6.10
N ILE A 19 -1.75 -3.62 6.75
CA ILE A 19 -1.35 -2.32 7.31
C ILE A 19 -0.26 -2.50 8.36
N ALA A 20 -0.42 -3.49 9.24
CA ALA A 20 0.58 -3.76 10.27
C ALA A 20 1.94 -4.13 9.66
N ALA A 21 1.93 -4.95 8.61
CA ALA A 21 3.15 -5.33 7.92
C ALA A 21 3.83 -4.13 7.25
N ALA A 22 3.05 -3.27 6.61
CA ALA A 22 3.57 -2.07 5.97
C ALA A 22 4.20 -1.14 6.99
N ARG A 23 3.54 -0.94 8.13
CA ARG A 23 4.06 -0.08 9.20
C ARG A 23 5.33 -0.63 9.82
N ALA A 24 5.43 -1.93 9.97
CA ALA A 24 6.64 -2.56 10.49
C ALA A 24 7.84 -2.29 9.60
N GLU A 25 7.62 -2.06 8.31
CA GLU A 25 8.69 -1.75 7.35
C GLU A 25 8.84 -0.25 7.10
N GLY A 26 8.14 0.60 7.84
CA GLY A 26 8.36 2.04 7.80
C GLY A 26 7.27 2.88 7.18
N ALA A 27 6.16 2.31 6.76
CA ALA A 27 5.04 3.10 6.29
C ALA A 27 4.41 3.85 7.47
N THR A 28 4.26 5.16 7.34
CA THR A 28 3.82 6.00 8.46
C THR A 28 2.33 6.24 8.52
N GLY A 29 1.66 6.18 7.38
CA GLY A 29 0.22 6.42 7.34
C GLY A 29 -0.40 5.70 6.18
N VAL A 30 -1.71 5.56 6.22
CA VAL A 30 -2.46 4.88 5.19
C VAL A 30 -3.78 5.60 4.94
N SER A 31 -4.15 5.72 3.68
CA SER A 31 -5.50 6.12 3.28
C SER A 31 -6.22 4.89 2.79
N ILE A 32 -7.44 4.72 3.22
CA ILE A 32 -8.25 3.57 2.84
C ILE A 32 -9.41 4.05 1.98
N LEU A 33 -9.47 3.53 0.75
CA LEU A 33 -10.55 3.82 -0.16
C LEU A 33 -11.42 2.59 -0.32
N ASN A 34 -12.70 2.74 -0.04
CA ASN A 34 -13.66 1.69 -0.29
C ASN A 34 -13.93 1.61 -1.78
N THR A 35 -13.89 0.41 -2.32
CA THR A 35 -14.11 0.22 -3.74
C THR A 35 -15.55 -0.17 -4.06
N ARG A 36 -16.44 -0.01 -3.11
CA ARG A 36 -17.86 -0.28 -3.35
C ARG A 36 -18.40 0.75 -4.31
N GLY A 37 -19.02 0.27 -5.35
CA GLY A 37 -19.66 1.11 -6.33
C GLY A 37 -20.80 0.37 -6.96
N GLU A 38 -21.50 1.03 -7.88
CA GLU A 38 -22.55 0.40 -8.64
C GLU A 38 -21.98 -0.74 -9.48
N GLY A 39 -22.77 -1.78 -9.71
CA GLY A 39 -22.35 -2.92 -10.51
C GLY A 39 -21.48 -3.90 -9.77
N VAL A 40 -21.50 -3.86 -8.47
CA VAL A 40 -20.71 -4.76 -7.61
C VAL A 40 -21.24 -6.18 -7.58
N GLU A 41 -22.38 -6.42 -8.20
CA GLU A 41 -22.99 -7.75 -8.26
C GLU A 41 -22.10 -8.74 -9.00
N ASP A 42 -21.29 -8.23 -9.90
CA ASP A 42 -20.39 -9.09 -10.65
C ASP A 42 -19.04 -9.16 -9.94
N LYS A 43 -18.45 -10.34 -9.98
CA LYS A 43 -17.09 -10.49 -9.51
C LYS A 43 -16.21 -9.56 -10.33
N LYS A 44 -15.74 -8.49 -9.71
CA LYS A 44 -14.98 -7.49 -10.43
C LYS A 44 -13.58 -7.95 -10.69
N SER A 45 -13.20 -7.80 -11.93
CA SER A 45 -11.84 -7.98 -12.36
C SER A 45 -11.13 -6.62 -12.26
N PHE A 46 -10.05 -6.56 -11.50
CA PHE A 46 -9.21 -5.38 -11.41
C PHE A 46 -7.83 -5.78 -11.91
N PHE A 47 -7.38 -5.17 -12.99
CA PHE A 47 -6.13 -5.55 -13.66
C PHE A 47 -6.09 -7.05 -13.98
N GLY A 48 -7.20 -7.63 -14.41
CA GLY A 48 -7.28 -9.06 -14.70
C GLY A 48 -7.42 -9.97 -13.50
N LEU A 49 -7.45 -9.40 -12.28
CA LEU A 49 -7.67 -10.18 -11.07
C LEU A 49 -9.14 -10.20 -10.70
N THR A 50 -9.61 -11.36 -10.30
CA THR A 50 -10.94 -11.51 -9.72
C THR A 50 -10.77 -11.66 -8.22
N LEU A 51 -11.37 -10.77 -7.44
CA LEU A 51 -11.33 -10.82 -6.00
C LEU A 51 -12.58 -11.52 -5.48
N ASP A 52 -12.37 -12.44 -4.52
CA ASP A 52 -13.45 -13.30 -4.02
C ASP A 52 -14.42 -12.58 -3.08
N SER A 53 -14.01 -11.47 -2.52
CA SER A 53 -14.80 -10.71 -1.56
C SER A 53 -14.65 -9.21 -1.83
N PRO A 54 -15.49 -8.36 -1.21
CA PRO A 54 -15.29 -6.92 -1.29
C PRO A 54 -13.87 -6.56 -0.88
N TYR A 55 -13.28 -5.63 -1.58
CA TYR A 55 -11.91 -5.23 -1.31
C TYR A 55 -11.83 -3.70 -1.18
N ASP A 56 -10.76 -3.26 -0.55
CA ASP A 56 -10.46 -1.85 -0.40
C ASP A 56 -9.09 -1.57 -1.00
N CYS A 57 -8.87 -0.32 -1.34
CA CYS A 57 -7.58 0.15 -1.83
C CYS A 57 -6.88 0.89 -0.71
N LEU A 58 -5.71 0.40 -0.33
CA LEU A 58 -4.85 1.06 0.65
C LEU A 58 -3.82 1.87 -0.10
N ILE A 59 -3.62 3.11 0.30
CA ILE A 59 -2.64 4.00 -0.32
C ILE A 59 -1.66 4.46 0.74
N PHE A 60 -0.38 4.22 0.49
CA PHE A 60 0.72 4.66 1.36
C PHE A 60 1.62 5.59 0.57
N LEU A 61 2.03 6.69 1.19
CA LEU A 61 3.09 7.53 0.63
C LEU A 61 4.34 7.23 1.44
N VAL A 62 5.39 6.76 0.76
CA VAL A 62 6.56 6.25 1.44
C VAL A 62 7.85 6.80 0.82
N ASN A 63 8.93 6.73 1.56
CA ASN A 63 10.26 6.97 1.03
C ASN A 63 10.53 5.92 -0.07
N ARG A 64 10.97 6.39 -1.24
CA ARG A 64 11.22 5.50 -2.38
C ARG A 64 12.21 4.39 -2.04
N LEU A 65 13.17 4.69 -1.18
CA LEU A 65 14.19 3.71 -0.80
C LEU A 65 13.59 2.53 -0.01
N ARG A 66 12.51 2.76 0.71
CA ARG A 66 11.83 1.72 1.48
C ARG A 66 10.74 0.99 0.70
N ALA A 67 10.32 1.54 -0.43
CA ALA A 67 9.20 0.99 -1.18
C ALA A 67 9.33 -0.50 -1.51
N PRO A 68 10.48 -1.00 -2.00
CA PRO A 68 10.58 -2.43 -2.30
C PRO A 68 10.35 -3.34 -1.10
N LYS A 69 10.87 -2.97 0.08
CA LYS A 69 10.67 -3.76 1.31
C LYS A 69 9.22 -3.70 1.76
N ILE A 70 8.60 -2.53 1.67
CA ILE A 70 7.21 -2.37 2.06
C ILE A 70 6.30 -3.19 1.14
N LEU A 71 6.55 -3.12 -0.18
CA LEU A 71 5.80 -3.92 -1.14
C LEU A 71 5.89 -5.41 -0.85
N LYS A 72 7.09 -5.88 -0.57
CA LYS A 72 7.29 -7.29 -0.27
C LYS A 72 6.55 -7.70 1.00
N ALA A 73 6.60 -6.87 2.03
CA ALA A 73 5.89 -7.13 3.28
C ALA A 73 4.38 -7.19 3.06
N ILE A 74 3.84 -6.28 2.25
CA ILE A 74 2.42 -6.24 1.92
C ILE A 74 2.04 -7.50 1.14
N GLU A 75 2.82 -7.88 0.16
CA GLU A 75 2.56 -9.08 -0.64
C GLU A 75 2.52 -10.33 0.23
N GLU A 76 3.47 -10.46 1.13
CA GLU A 76 3.54 -11.63 2.02
C GLU A 76 2.40 -11.65 3.02
N ALA A 77 2.14 -10.51 3.69
CA ALA A 77 1.06 -10.43 4.67
C ALA A 77 -0.31 -10.64 4.04
N GLY A 78 -0.51 -10.14 2.83
CA GLY A 78 -1.75 -10.30 2.09
C GLY A 78 -1.89 -11.61 1.36
N GLU A 79 -0.85 -12.46 1.37
CA GLU A 79 -0.83 -13.72 0.64
C GLU A 79 -1.16 -13.52 -0.84
N MET A 80 -0.64 -12.47 -1.44
CA MET A 80 -1.04 -12.02 -2.77
C MET A 80 -0.58 -12.92 -3.92
N LYS A 81 0.27 -13.90 -3.63
CA LYS A 81 0.60 -14.92 -4.63
C LYS A 81 -0.53 -15.91 -4.85
N LYS A 82 -1.48 -15.96 -3.92
CA LYS A 82 -2.67 -16.79 -4.05
C LYS A 82 -3.75 -16.07 -4.83
N ASN A 83 -4.52 -16.81 -5.62
CA ASN A 83 -5.62 -16.24 -6.38
C ASN A 83 -6.66 -15.60 -5.47
N GLY A 84 -7.18 -14.45 -5.87
CA GLY A 84 -8.26 -13.77 -5.16
C GLY A 84 -7.83 -12.99 -3.94
N LYS A 85 -6.53 -12.88 -3.66
CA LYS A 85 -6.02 -12.21 -2.47
C LYS A 85 -5.60 -10.76 -2.71
N GLY A 86 -5.56 -10.31 -3.96
CA GLY A 86 -5.28 -8.94 -4.27
C GLY A 86 -3.95 -8.71 -4.98
N LEU A 87 -3.58 -7.46 -5.07
CA LEU A 87 -2.31 -7.08 -5.67
C LEU A 87 -1.79 -5.80 -5.03
N CYS A 88 -0.52 -5.53 -5.19
CA CYS A 88 0.05 -4.26 -4.79
C CYS A 88 1.08 -3.82 -5.82
N PHE A 89 1.26 -2.51 -5.92
CA PHE A 89 2.25 -1.93 -6.82
C PHE A 89 2.68 -0.57 -6.30
N SER A 90 3.83 -0.10 -6.77
CA SER A 90 4.31 1.22 -6.42
C SER A 90 4.43 2.10 -7.66
N VAL A 91 4.25 3.40 -7.45
CA VAL A 91 4.37 4.41 -8.48
C VAL A 91 5.31 5.49 -7.97
N ALA A 92 6.25 5.90 -8.81
CA ALA A 92 7.13 7.01 -8.46
C ALA A 92 6.31 8.30 -8.42
N VAL A 93 6.50 9.08 -7.37
CA VAL A 93 5.81 10.36 -7.20
C VAL A 93 6.77 11.48 -7.61
N ASP A 94 6.38 12.26 -8.59
CA ASP A 94 7.24 13.33 -9.11
C ASP A 94 7.39 14.46 -8.10
N GLN A 95 6.31 14.86 -7.47
CA GLN A 95 6.31 16.03 -6.61
C GLN A 95 5.28 15.88 -5.50
N VAL A 96 5.64 16.30 -4.28
CA VAL A 96 4.76 16.27 -3.13
C VAL A 96 4.79 17.62 -2.45
N ASN A 97 3.63 18.16 -2.15
CA ASN A 97 3.48 19.40 -1.40
C ASN A 97 2.62 19.14 -0.16
N GLY A 98 2.87 19.86 0.91
CA GLY A 98 2.03 19.80 2.09
C GLY A 98 2.38 18.73 3.12
N LEU A 99 3.57 18.18 3.06
CA LEU A 99 4.00 17.09 3.96
C LEU A 99 4.99 17.52 5.04
N ASN A 100 4.87 18.73 5.56
CA ASN A 100 5.91 19.24 6.45
C ASN A 100 6.24 18.34 7.65
N LYS A 101 5.23 17.76 8.30
CA LYS A 101 5.43 16.87 9.43
C LYS A 101 5.88 15.47 9.02
N GLN A 102 5.23 14.93 8.00
CA GLN A 102 5.54 13.60 7.49
C GLN A 102 6.94 13.58 6.88
N LEU A 103 7.31 14.66 6.20
CA LEU A 103 8.62 14.78 5.60
C LEU A 103 9.74 14.64 6.63
N LYS A 104 9.56 15.26 7.80
CA LYS A 104 10.54 15.16 8.87
C LYS A 104 10.73 13.72 9.34
N VAL A 105 9.64 13.00 9.56
CA VAL A 105 9.69 11.60 9.98
C VAL A 105 10.36 10.73 8.92
N LEU A 106 10.01 10.94 7.65
CA LEU A 106 10.59 10.18 6.55
C LEU A 106 12.08 10.44 6.39
N MET A 107 12.53 11.66 6.66
CA MET A 107 13.95 11.99 6.63
C MET A 107 14.70 11.32 7.77
N GLU A 108 14.11 11.22 8.94
CA GLU A 108 14.68 10.50 10.07
C GLU A 108 14.88 9.02 9.73
N GLU A 109 13.92 8.40 9.07
CA GLU A 109 14.04 7.02 8.61
C GLU A 109 15.22 6.82 7.67
N VAL A 110 15.43 7.76 6.77
CA VAL A 110 16.58 7.69 5.85
C VAL A 110 17.89 7.73 6.63
N GLN A 111 17.97 8.57 7.65
CA GLN A 111 19.16 8.66 8.47
C GLN A 111 19.42 7.35 9.21
N GLU A 112 18.40 6.75 9.77
CA GLU A 112 18.51 5.45 10.45
C GLU A 112 19.02 4.36 9.53
N ASP A 113 18.59 4.38 8.26
CA ASP A 113 18.98 3.34 7.30
C ASP A 113 20.40 3.52 6.76
N TYR A 114 20.92 4.75 6.70
CA TYR A 114 22.16 5.04 6.01
C TYR A 114 23.24 5.68 6.89
N PHE A 115 22.91 5.96 8.10
CA PHE A 115 23.82 6.52 9.08
C PHE A 115 23.75 5.78 10.40
#